data_7e699ef6f5f3ec8b4061feb95b49bd3c
#
_entry.id   7e699ef6f5f3ec8b4061feb95b49bd3c
#
_cell.length_a   1.000
_cell.length_b   1.000
_cell.length_c   1.000
_cell.angle_alpha   90.00
_cell.angle_beta   90.00
_cell.angle_gamma   90.00
#
_symmetry.space_group_name_H-M   'P 1'
#
loop_
_entity.id
_entity.type
_entity.pdbx_description
1 polymer ?
#
loop_
_entity_poly.entity_id
_entity_poly.type
_entity_poly.pdbx_seq_one_letter_code
_entity_poly.pdbx_strand_id
1 'polypeptide(L)'
;MAYLDPFTDEKYVPYCVEPSVGVDRLFLAFLADAYREEQLDNDETRTVLRLHPYLAPFKVAVLPLSKRLGPEAEKVYEILRRHFPADYDDSGSIGRRYRRQDEIGTPFCITFDFDSLDDQAVTIRD
;
A
#
# COMPACT_ATOMS: atom_id res chain seq x y z
N MET A 1 -9.68 6.74 41.80
CA MET A 1 -10.07 8.06 41.24
C MET A 1 -11.54 7.95 40.87
N ALA A 2 -12.40 8.85 41.39
CA ALA A 2 -13.83 8.81 41.10
C ALA A 2 -14.15 9.86 40.03
N TYR A 3 -15.01 9.53 39.09
CA TYR A 3 -15.53 10.43 38.07
C TYR A 3 -16.89 10.99 38.55
N LEU A 4 -17.11 12.27 38.33
CA LEU A 4 -18.40 12.93 38.53
C LEU A 4 -19.05 13.12 37.16
N ASP A 5 -20.21 12.53 36.97
CA ASP A 5 -20.99 12.72 35.76
C ASP A 5 -21.61 14.12 35.76
N PRO A 6 -21.29 14.98 34.76
CA PRO A 6 -21.78 16.36 34.74
C PRO A 6 -23.28 16.48 34.42
N PHE A 7 -23.94 15.40 33.96
CA PHE A 7 -25.37 15.40 33.63
C PHE A 7 -26.24 14.86 34.75
N THR A 8 -25.73 13.88 35.51
CA THR A 8 -26.49 13.23 36.59
C THR A 8 -26.04 13.65 37.98
N ASP A 9 -24.90 14.32 38.10
CA ASP A 9 -24.21 14.69 39.35
C ASP A 9 -23.86 13.49 40.25
N GLU A 10 -23.78 12.27 39.64
CA GLU A 10 -23.41 11.04 40.32
C GLU A 10 -21.91 10.84 40.32
N LYS A 11 -21.38 10.40 41.48
CA LYS A 11 -19.99 9.97 41.63
C LYS A 11 -19.88 8.44 41.52
N TYR A 12 -19.05 7.98 40.57
CA TYR A 12 -18.74 6.55 40.44
C TYR A 12 -17.26 6.31 40.12
N VAL A 13 -16.81 5.07 40.31
CA VAL A 13 -15.49 4.63 39.88
C VAL A 13 -15.65 3.92 38.54
N PRO A 14 -15.19 4.54 37.43
CA PRO A 14 -15.32 3.93 36.11
C PRO A 14 -14.42 2.70 35.97
N TYR A 15 -14.87 1.71 35.22
CA TYR A 15 -14.01 0.67 34.69
C TYR A 15 -13.19 1.25 33.53
N CYS A 16 -11.89 1.00 33.55
CA CYS A 16 -10.99 1.40 32.46
C CYS A 16 -10.57 0.18 31.67
N VAL A 17 -10.59 0.29 30.35
CA VAL A 17 -9.93 -0.64 29.42
C VAL A 17 -8.71 0.09 28.87
N GLU A 18 -7.53 -0.38 29.23
CA GLU A 18 -6.27 0.22 28.85
C GLU A 18 -5.44 -0.78 28.02
N PRO A 19 -5.58 -0.78 26.69
CA PRO A 19 -4.74 -1.62 25.84
C PRO A 19 -3.31 -1.05 25.81
N SER A 20 -2.31 -1.92 25.97
CA SER A 20 -0.92 -1.58 25.83
C SER A 20 -0.24 -2.56 24.90
N VAL A 21 0.43 -2.05 23.87
CA VAL A 21 1.11 -2.85 22.86
C VAL A 21 2.48 -2.26 22.52
N GLY A 22 3.47 -3.12 22.28
CA GLY A 22 4.78 -2.71 21.79
C GLY A 22 4.76 -2.53 20.27
N VAL A 23 5.26 -1.41 19.78
CA VAL A 23 5.30 -1.07 18.34
C VAL A 23 6.04 -2.14 17.54
N ASP A 24 7.22 -2.57 17.99
CA ASP A 24 8.02 -3.58 17.30
C ASP A 24 7.32 -4.94 17.19
N ARG A 25 6.58 -5.33 18.23
CA ARG A 25 5.81 -6.57 18.22
C ARG A 25 4.63 -6.49 17.28
N LEU A 26 3.94 -5.35 17.23
CA LEU A 26 2.86 -5.13 16.26
C LEU A 26 3.40 -5.15 14.84
N PHE A 27 4.51 -4.47 14.59
CA PHE A 27 5.16 -4.47 13.28
C PHE A 27 5.46 -5.90 12.82
N LEU A 28 6.11 -6.71 13.65
CA LEU A 28 6.39 -8.12 13.35
C LEU A 28 5.11 -8.92 13.12
N ALA A 29 4.08 -8.73 13.94
CA ALA A 29 2.81 -9.42 13.80
C ALA A 29 2.12 -9.08 12.46
N PHE A 30 2.08 -7.81 12.07
CA PHE A 30 1.50 -7.40 10.80
C PHE A 30 2.29 -7.92 9.59
N LEU A 31 3.63 -7.93 9.65
CA LEU A 31 4.44 -8.51 8.59
C LEU A 31 4.20 -10.02 8.45
N ALA A 32 4.17 -10.74 9.58
CA ALA A 32 3.93 -12.19 9.59
C ALA A 32 2.53 -12.53 9.08
N ASP A 33 1.52 -11.72 9.46
CA ASP A 33 0.14 -11.90 8.99
C ASP A 33 -0.02 -11.54 7.51
N ALA A 34 0.72 -10.55 7.01
CA ALA A 34 0.65 -10.11 5.62
C ALA A 34 1.44 -10.98 4.64
N TYR A 35 2.46 -11.69 5.11
CA TYR A 35 3.34 -12.50 4.27
C TYR A 35 2.60 -13.66 3.61
N ARG A 36 2.73 -13.78 2.29
CA ARG A 36 2.19 -14.90 1.50
C ARG A 36 3.20 -15.33 0.46
N GLU A 37 3.22 -16.63 0.20
CA GLU A 37 3.85 -17.23 -0.98
C GLU A 37 2.76 -17.71 -1.91
N GLU A 38 2.75 -17.21 -3.14
CA GLU A 38 1.80 -17.59 -4.16
C GLU A 38 2.50 -18.41 -5.24
N GLN A 39 1.92 -19.57 -5.58
CA GLN A 39 2.41 -20.42 -6.65
C GLN A 39 1.90 -19.91 -7.99
N LEU A 40 2.79 -19.76 -8.95
CA LEU A 40 2.45 -19.37 -10.33
C LEU A 40 2.31 -20.63 -11.20
N ASP A 41 1.63 -20.49 -12.33
CA ASP A 41 1.37 -21.61 -13.26
C ASP A 41 2.63 -22.29 -13.85
N ASN A 42 3.77 -21.63 -13.73
CA ASN A 42 5.07 -22.12 -14.20
C ASN A 42 5.97 -22.74 -13.11
N ASP A 43 5.40 -23.21 -12.01
CA ASP A 43 6.09 -23.70 -10.81
C ASP A 43 7.02 -22.69 -10.11
N GLU A 44 6.96 -21.40 -10.50
CA GLU A 44 7.64 -20.34 -9.77
C GLU A 44 6.78 -19.89 -8.58
N THR A 45 7.44 -19.53 -7.49
CA THR A 45 6.79 -18.86 -6.33
C THR A 45 7.04 -17.37 -6.39
N ARG A 46 6.04 -16.58 -6.00
CA ARG A 46 6.22 -15.16 -5.73
C ARG A 46 5.87 -14.85 -4.28
N THR A 47 6.65 -13.97 -3.69
CA THR A 47 6.35 -13.40 -2.37
C THR A 47 5.45 -12.18 -2.52
N VAL A 48 4.40 -12.13 -1.71
CA VAL A 48 3.46 -11.01 -1.67
C VAL A 48 3.24 -10.61 -0.22
N LEU A 49 3.33 -9.31 0.07
CA LEU A 49 2.88 -8.75 1.34
C LEU A 49 1.46 -8.19 1.19
N ARG A 50 0.47 -8.91 1.70
CA ARG A 50 -0.93 -8.45 1.72
C ARG A 50 -1.19 -7.53 2.92
N LEU A 51 -0.50 -6.40 2.93
CA LEU A 51 -0.72 -5.38 3.95
C LEU A 51 -2.07 -4.69 3.76
N HIS A 52 -2.70 -4.33 4.88
CA HIS A 52 -3.82 -3.40 4.82
C HIS A 52 -3.35 -2.09 4.16
N PRO A 53 -4.10 -1.46 3.23
CA PRO A 53 -3.67 -0.29 2.48
C PRO A 53 -3.15 0.88 3.34
N TYR A 54 -3.68 1.04 4.55
CA TYR A 54 -3.16 2.04 5.52
C TYR A 54 -1.74 1.75 6.00
N LEU A 55 -1.33 0.48 6.05
CA LEU A 55 -0.02 0.05 6.54
C LEU A 55 1.02 -0.06 5.42
N ALA A 56 0.59 -0.15 4.16
CA ALA A 56 1.49 -0.24 3.02
C ALA A 56 2.41 0.99 2.95
N PRO A 57 3.73 0.82 2.71
CA PRO A 57 4.69 1.93 2.61
C PRO A 57 4.33 2.89 1.48
N PHE A 58 4.01 2.34 0.31
CA PHE A 58 3.45 3.07 -0.81
C PHE A 58 1.99 2.67 -1.02
N LYS A 59 1.16 3.64 -1.40
CA LYS A 59 -0.26 3.39 -1.70
C LYS A 59 -0.48 3.07 -3.17
N VAL A 60 0.40 3.61 -4.01
CA VAL A 60 0.33 3.46 -5.46
C VAL A 60 1.73 3.44 -6.04
N ALA A 61 1.93 2.64 -7.08
CA ALA A 61 3.14 2.67 -7.90
C ALA A 61 2.79 2.97 -9.35
N VAL A 62 3.58 3.84 -10.00
CA VAL A 62 3.44 4.16 -11.43
C VAL A 62 4.51 3.42 -12.22
N LEU A 63 4.08 2.58 -13.14
CA LEU A 63 4.90 1.65 -13.89
C LEU A 63 4.73 1.92 -15.41
N PRO A 64 5.60 2.73 -16.04
CA PRO A 64 5.50 2.93 -17.49
C PRO A 64 5.78 1.63 -18.23
N LEU A 65 4.94 1.24 -19.19
CA LEU A 65 5.13 0.00 -19.97
C LEU A 65 6.47 0.00 -20.74
N SER A 66 6.90 1.17 -21.20
CA SER A 66 8.15 1.38 -21.91
C SER A 66 8.87 2.62 -21.39
N LYS A 67 10.21 2.63 -21.45
CA LYS A 67 11.02 3.82 -21.11
C LYS A 67 10.67 5.07 -21.93
N ARG A 68 10.14 4.88 -23.15
CA ARG A 68 9.70 5.99 -24.01
C ARG A 68 8.51 6.76 -23.41
N LEU A 69 7.73 6.10 -22.58
CA LEU A 69 6.57 6.66 -21.89
C LEU A 69 6.93 7.34 -20.55
N GLY A 70 8.21 7.27 -20.15
CA GLY A 70 8.72 7.81 -18.89
C GLY A 70 8.27 9.24 -18.60
N PRO A 71 8.52 10.20 -19.51
CA PRO A 71 8.18 11.61 -19.26
C PRO A 71 6.69 11.86 -19.00
N GLU A 72 5.79 11.10 -19.66
CA GLU A 72 4.35 11.24 -19.45
C GLU A 72 3.90 10.49 -18.17
N ALA A 73 4.46 9.31 -17.93
CA ALA A 73 4.20 8.56 -16.70
C ALA A 73 4.68 9.33 -15.44
N GLU A 74 5.80 10.05 -15.54
CA GLU A 74 6.27 10.94 -14.47
C GLU A 74 5.26 12.04 -14.13
N LYS A 75 4.53 12.57 -15.10
CA LYS A 75 3.46 13.56 -14.82
C LYS A 75 2.34 12.96 -13.98
N VAL A 76 1.96 11.71 -14.26
CA VAL A 76 0.98 10.98 -13.46
C VAL A 76 1.52 10.75 -12.05
N TYR A 77 2.76 10.30 -11.92
CA TYR A 77 3.43 10.15 -10.64
C TYR A 77 3.45 11.46 -9.83
N GLU A 78 3.82 12.59 -10.47
CA GLU A 78 3.87 13.90 -9.82
C GLU A 78 2.49 14.36 -9.29
N ILE A 79 1.41 13.98 -9.96
CA ILE A 79 0.05 14.25 -9.50
C ILE A 79 -0.25 13.38 -8.27
N LEU A 80 0.01 12.09 -8.36
CA LEU A 80 -0.34 11.13 -7.31
C LEU A 80 0.44 11.34 -6.02
N ARG A 81 1.75 11.60 -6.10
CA ARG A 81 2.60 11.78 -4.92
C ARG A 81 2.23 12.98 -4.05
N ARG A 82 1.42 13.91 -4.57
CA ARG A 82 0.89 15.04 -3.79
C ARG A 82 -0.22 14.62 -2.84
N HIS A 83 -0.85 13.46 -3.12
CA HIS A 83 -2.01 12.97 -2.38
C HIS A 83 -1.71 11.70 -1.61
N PHE A 84 -0.77 10.88 -2.11
CA PHE A 84 -0.46 9.56 -1.58
C PHE A 84 1.05 9.33 -1.53
N PRO A 85 1.56 8.53 -0.56
CA PRO A 85 2.87 7.90 -0.71
C PRO A 85 2.88 7.06 -1.99
N ALA A 86 3.63 7.51 -2.98
CA ALA A 86 3.70 6.89 -4.29
C ALA A 86 5.13 6.46 -4.62
N ASP A 87 5.27 5.38 -5.38
CA ASP A 87 6.52 4.91 -5.97
C ASP A 87 6.49 5.03 -7.48
N TYR A 88 7.67 5.12 -8.10
CA TYR A 88 7.85 5.13 -9.55
C TYR A 88 8.97 4.16 -9.93
N ASP A 89 8.66 3.21 -10.80
CA ASP A 89 9.64 2.20 -11.22
C ASP A 89 9.60 1.97 -12.74
N ASP A 90 10.70 2.31 -13.41
CA ASP A 90 10.92 2.08 -14.85
C ASP A 90 12.00 1.02 -15.11
N SER A 91 12.51 0.36 -14.06
CA SER A 91 13.67 -0.51 -14.10
C SER A 91 13.33 -1.96 -14.47
N GLY A 92 13.94 -2.48 -15.52
CA GLY A 92 13.75 -3.86 -15.97
C GLY A 92 12.42 -4.09 -16.72
N SER A 93 11.93 -5.33 -16.77
CA SER A 93 10.66 -5.68 -17.40
C SER A 93 9.47 -5.32 -16.52
N ILE A 94 8.32 -5.07 -17.14
CA ILE A 94 7.07 -4.73 -16.42
C ILE A 94 6.70 -5.79 -15.39
N GLY A 95 6.85 -7.07 -15.69
CA GLY A 95 6.58 -8.16 -14.74
C GLY A 95 7.47 -8.13 -13.50
N ARG A 96 8.76 -7.75 -13.64
CA ARG A 96 9.66 -7.58 -12.50
C ARG A 96 9.28 -6.38 -11.64
N ARG A 97 8.78 -5.30 -12.25
CA ARG A 97 8.31 -4.12 -11.51
C ARG A 97 7.09 -4.48 -10.67
N TYR A 98 6.13 -5.21 -11.22
CA TYR A 98 4.99 -5.72 -10.47
C TYR A 98 5.42 -6.61 -9.30
N ARG A 99 6.37 -7.54 -9.52
CA ARG A 99 6.88 -8.40 -8.44
C ARG A 99 7.46 -7.60 -7.28
N ARG A 100 8.26 -6.55 -7.56
CA ARG A 100 8.81 -5.67 -6.51
C ARG A 100 7.72 -4.97 -5.70
N GLN A 101 6.66 -4.53 -6.37
CA GLN A 101 5.52 -3.89 -5.68
C GLN A 101 4.72 -4.90 -4.86
N ASP A 102 4.54 -6.12 -5.35
CA ASP A 102 3.92 -7.22 -4.61
C ASP A 102 4.73 -7.56 -3.34
N GLU A 103 6.06 -7.61 -3.45
CA GLU A 103 6.98 -7.91 -2.33
C GLU A 103 6.94 -6.88 -1.21
N ILE A 104 6.70 -5.62 -1.51
CA ILE A 104 6.61 -4.53 -0.50
C ILE A 104 5.17 -4.20 -0.09
N GLY A 105 4.20 -4.85 -0.71
CA GLY A 105 2.79 -4.73 -0.34
C GLY A 105 2.11 -3.46 -0.84
N THR A 106 2.52 -2.92 -1.99
CA THR A 106 1.85 -1.78 -2.63
C THR A 106 0.48 -2.21 -3.15
N PRO A 107 -0.64 -1.62 -2.66
CA PRO A 107 -1.97 -2.10 -2.99
C PRO A 107 -2.40 -1.78 -4.43
N PHE A 108 -1.93 -0.70 -5.00
CA PHE A 108 -2.33 -0.29 -6.35
C PHE A 108 -1.13 -0.05 -7.25
N CYS A 109 -1.13 -0.70 -8.41
CA CYS A 109 -0.14 -0.46 -9.45
C CYS A 109 -0.81 0.12 -10.68
N ILE A 110 -0.30 1.25 -11.13
CA ILE A 110 -0.76 1.94 -12.34
C ILE A 110 0.21 1.63 -13.47
N THR A 111 -0.29 1.07 -14.56
CA THR A 111 0.47 0.94 -15.79
C THR A 111 0.11 2.08 -16.73
N PHE A 112 1.13 2.83 -17.14
CA PHE A 112 1.03 3.81 -18.21
C PHE A 112 1.51 3.16 -19.50
N ASP A 113 0.63 2.99 -20.46
CA ASP A 113 0.88 2.35 -21.75
C ASP A 113 0.74 3.30 -22.93
N PHE A 114 0.79 2.80 -24.16
CA PHE A 114 0.70 3.64 -25.35
C PHE A 114 -0.71 4.16 -25.58
N ASP A 115 -1.74 3.40 -25.21
CA ASP A 115 -3.15 3.82 -25.34
C ASP A 115 -3.44 4.99 -24.38
N SER A 116 -2.73 5.04 -23.25
CA SER A 116 -2.81 6.14 -22.27
C SER A 116 -2.46 7.51 -22.84
N LEU A 117 -1.70 7.56 -23.94
CA LEU A 117 -1.39 8.81 -24.64
C LEU A 117 -2.59 9.37 -25.40
N ASP A 118 -3.45 8.48 -25.89
CA ASP A 118 -4.57 8.84 -26.75
C ASP A 118 -5.85 9.07 -25.93
N ASP A 119 -6.13 8.18 -24.97
CA ASP A 119 -7.37 8.20 -24.17
C ASP A 119 -7.25 8.95 -22.84
N GLN A 120 -6.03 9.34 -22.45
CA GLN A 120 -5.72 9.99 -21.17
C GLN A 120 -6.18 9.16 -19.94
N ALA A 121 -6.19 7.85 -20.08
CA ALA A 121 -6.53 6.90 -19.02
C ALA A 121 -5.32 6.03 -18.67
N VAL A 122 -5.38 5.32 -17.56
CA VAL A 122 -4.35 4.40 -17.10
C VAL A 122 -4.97 3.09 -16.65
N THR A 123 -4.24 1.99 -16.78
CA THR A 123 -4.66 0.71 -16.24
C THR A 123 -4.25 0.60 -14.78
N ILE A 124 -5.19 0.22 -13.90
CA ILE A 124 -4.95 0.01 -12.47
C ILE A 124 -5.11 -1.47 -12.17
N ARG A 125 -4.11 -2.04 -11.48
CA ARG A 125 -4.16 -3.35 -10.86
C ARG A 125 -4.19 -3.20 -9.34
N ASP A 126 -5.11 -3.81 -8.68
CA ASP A 126 -5.22 -4.05 -7.23
C ASP A 126 -4.80 -5.47 -6.85
#